data_80b70280490f0353c9f4f8e8340eb5b1
#
_entry.id   80b70280490f0353c9f4f8e8340eb5b1
#
_cell.length_a   1.000
_cell.length_b   1.000
_cell.length_c   1.000
_cell.angle_alpha   90.00
_cell.angle_beta   90.00
_cell.angle_gamma   90.00
#
_symmetry.space_group_name_H-M   'P 1'
#
loop_
_entity.id
_entity.type
_entity.pdbx_description
1 polymer ?
#
loop_
_entity_poly.entity_id
_entity_poly.type
_entity_poly.pdbx_seq_one_letter_code
_entity_poly.pdbx_strand_id
1 'polypeptide(L)'
;MRKRYFDFISKRPEKVIAKDKGASFPSILDITAHILYAYKSWFHMYETGKWYLPETKGVSLREVKDLETEVDSYITNFMKELTSRDLNNTLQYSFGSGKSKRLVRRRLVDMLWHLVEEELQHRGELNALLWQDGINPPVTSWGKWKYG
;
A
#
# COMPACT_ATOMS: atom_id res chain seq x y z
N MET A 1 -5.84 8.88 -4.81
CA MET A 1 -5.12 9.45 -3.65
C MET A 1 -3.68 8.96 -3.57
N ARG A 2 -3.41 7.65 -3.59
CA ARG A 2 -2.08 7.03 -3.57
C ARG A 2 -1.11 7.69 -4.55
N LYS A 3 -1.47 7.83 -5.82
CA LYS A 3 -0.64 8.46 -6.85
C LYS A 3 -0.15 9.87 -6.49
N ARG A 4 -1.00 10.72 -5.87
CA ARG A 4 -0.58 12.08 -5.45
C ARG A 4 0.50 12.05 -4.37
N TYR A 5 0.40 11.11 -3.42
CA TYR A 5 1.46 10.91 -2.42
C TYR A 5 2.74 10.42 -3.05
N PHE A 6 2.63 9.44 -3.93
CA PHE A 6 3.78 8.90 -4.63
C PHE A 6 4.48 9.98 -5.48
N ASP A 7 3.73 10.73 -6.30
CA ASP A 7 4.26 11.84 -7.11
C ASP A 7 4.93 12.92 -6.24
N PHE A 8 4.39 13.15 -5.04
CA PHE A 8 4.96 14.10 -4.10
C PHE A 8 6.26 13.60 -3.50
N ILE A 9 6.30 12.35 -3.04
CA ILE A 9 7.46 11.73 -2.40
C ILE A 9 8.59 11.53 -3.43
N SER A 10 8.26 11.06 -4.62
CA SER A 10 9.24 10.74 -5.68
C SER A 10 10.02 11.96 -6.21
N LYS A 11 9.55 13.17 -5.93
CA LYS A 11 10.23 14.43 -6.25
C LYS A 11 11.18 14.91 -5.15
N ARG A 12 11.25 14.21 -4.03
CA ARG A 12 12.14 14.57 -2.91
C ARG A 12 13.52 13.95 -3.08
N PRO A 13 14.58 14.59 -2.57
CA PRO A 13 15.90 13.98 -2.53
C PRO A 13 15.85 12.65 -1.76
N GLU A 14 16.38 11.59 -2.34
CA GLU A 14 16.36 10.25 -1.74
C GLU A 14 16.95 10.23 -0.33
N LYS A 15 18.04 10.97 -0.09
CA LYS A 15 18.67 11.11 1.23
C LYS A 15 17.71 11.65 2.32
N VAL A 16 16.65 12.37 1.95
CA VAL A 16 15.65 12.92 2.89
C VAL A 16 14.61 11.85 3.20
N ILE A 17 14.09 11.20 2.17
CA ILE A 17 13.00 10.24 2.30
C ILE A 17 13.45 8.83 2.74
N ALA A 18 14.75 8.51 2.59
CA ALA A 18 15.36 7.29 3.09
C ALA A 18 15.95 7.42 4.50
N LYS A 19 15.90 8.62 5.10
CA LYS A 19 16.43 8.86 6.44
C LYS A 19 15.64 8.09 7.49
N ASP A 20 16.35 7.32 8.32
CA ASP A 20 15.77 6.64 9.48
C ASP A 20 15.24 7.66 10.50
N LYS A 21 14.02 7.48 10.94
CA LYS A 21 13.29 8.36 11.86
C LYS A 21 12.89 7.67 13.17
N GLY A 22 13.33 6.43 13.37
CA GLY A 22 13.04 5.66 14.57
C GLY A 22 11.56 5.31 14.78
N ALA A 23 10.78 5.30 13.69
CA ALA A 23 9.36 4.91 13.71
C ALA A 23 9.20 3.39 13.42
N SER A 24 7.95 2.89 13.45
CA SER A 24 7.65 1.49 13.12
C SER A 24 8.12 1.11 11.72
N PHE A 25 7.97 2.02 10.77
CA PHE A 25 8.70 2.01 9.50
C PHE A 25 9.85 3.01 9.60
N PRO A 26 11.11 2.56 9.38
CA PRO A 26 12.27 3.42 9.61
C PRO A 26 12.25 4.71 8.80
N SER A 27 11.78 4.67 7.55
CA SER A 27 11.82 5.83 6.65
C SER A 27 10.51 6.04 5.86
N ILE A 28 10.41 7.19 5.21
CA ILE A 28 9.31 7.50 4.28
C ILE A 28 9.32 6.53 3.08
N LEU A 29 10.49 6.08 2.62
CA LEU A 29 10.58 5.08 1.56
C LEU A 29 10.08 3.71 2.04
N ASP A 30 10.45 3.29 3.24
CA ASP A 30 10.06 1.98 3.75
C ASP A 30 8.54 1.87 3.94
N ILE A 31 7.89 2.91 4.49
CA ILE A 31 6.43 2.89 4.63
C ILE A 31 5.73 3.02 3.28
N THR A 32 6.30 3.76 2.32
CA THR A 32 5.77 3.85 0.95
C THR A 32 5.86 2.50 0.25
N ALA A 33 6.98 1.81 0.37
CA ALA A 33 7.16 0.45 -0.14
C ALA A 33 6.17 -0.53 0.52
N HIS A 34 5.98 -0.43 1.85
CA HIS A 34 5.02 -1.27 2.56
C HIS A 34 3.61 -1.15 1.99
N ILE A 35 3.11 0.08 1.78
CA ILE A 35 1.79 0.32 1.19
C ILE A 35 1.69 -0.37 -0.19
N LEU A 36 2.70 -0.21 -1.05
CA LEU A 36 2.70 -0.80 -2.38
C LEU A 36 2.79 -2.35 -2.32
N TYR A 37 3.61 -2.88 -1.44
CA TYR A 37 3.71 -4.32 -1.24
C TYR A 37 2.45 -4.93 -0.62
N ALA A 38 1.69 -4.18 0.19
CA ALA A 38 0.38 -4.63 0.66
C ALA A 38 -0.55 -4.89 -0.52
N TYR A 39 -0.64 -3.96 -1.48
CA TYR A 39 -1.40 -4.19 -2.71
C TYR A 39 -0.91 -5.42 -3.48
N LYS A 40 0.40 -5.50 -3.76
CA LYS A 40 0.98 -6.63 -4.50
C LYS A 40 0.75 -7.96 -3.82
N SER A 41 0.91 -8.03 -2.49
CA SER A 41 0.71 -9.25 -1.70
C SER A 41 -0.74 -9.72 -1.72
N TRP A 42 -1.69 -8.81 -1.56
CA TRP A 42 -3.11 -9.14 -1.58
C TRP A 42 -3.59 -9.57 -2.97
N PHE A 43 -3.15 -8.91 -4.03
CA PHE A 43 -3.49 -9.32 -5.38
C PHE A 43 -2.83 -10.64 -5.77
N HIS A 44 -1.57 -10.87 -5.37
CA HIS A 44 -0.92 -12.16 -5.57
C HIS A 44 -1.66 -13.28 -4.82
N MET A 45 -2.09 -13.03 -3.58
CA MET A 45 -2.92 -13.96 -2.81
C MET A 45 -4.28 -14.21 -3.50
N TYR A 46 -4.91 -13.17 -4.04
CA TYR A 46 -6.17 -13.29 -4.76
C TYR A 46 -6.04 -14.21 -5.98
N GLU A 47 -4.97 -14.09 -6.75
CA GLU A 47 -4.75 -14.87 -7.96
C GLU A 47 -4.28 -16.29 -7.69
N THR A 48 -3.41 -16.47 -6.71
CA THR A 48 -2.67 -17.72 -6.51
C THR A 48 -3.05 -18.51 -5.26
N GLY A 49 -3.79 -17.90 -4.33
CA GLY A 49 -4.06 -18.44 -3.00
C GLY A 49 -2.84 -18.45 -2.06
N LYS A 50 -1.72 -17.83 -2.46
CA LYS A 50 -0.46 -17.82 -1.71
C LYS A 50 -0.04 -16.40 -1.37
N TRP A 51 0.55 -16.22 -0.17
CA TRP A 51 1.12 -14.94 0.22
C TRP A 51 2.47 -14.67 -0.46
N TYR A 52 2.64 -13.43 -0.88
CA TYR A 52 3.92 -12.84 -1.23
C TYR A 52 4.29 -11.85 -0.13
N LEU A 53 5.34 -12.14 0.63
CA LEU A 53 5.77 -11.35 1.79
C LEU A 53 7.21 -10.85 1.57
N PRO A 54 7.40 -9.76 0.83
CA PRO A 54 8.71 -9.20 0.56
C PRO A 54 9.30 -8.48 1.79
N GLU A 55 10.61 -8.35 1.81
CA GLU A 55 11.31 -7.42 2.69
C GLU A 55 11.01 -5.98 2.24
N THR A 56 10.61 -5.12 3.17
CA THR A 56 10.24 -3.72 2.88
C THR A 56 11.27 -2.70 3.36
N LYS A 57 12.33 -3.14 4.05
CA LYS A 57 13.36 -2.25 4.59
C LYS A 57 14.49 -2.02 3.59
N GLY A 58 15.00 -0.79 3.58
CA GLY A 58 16.17 -0.44 2.80
C GLY A 58 15.93 -0.40 1.29
N VAL A 59 14.69 -0.28 0.86
CA VAL A 59 14.35 -0.14 -0.56
C VAL A 59 14.80 1.21 -1.11
N SER A 60 15.30 1.23 -2.34
CA SER A 60 15.66 2.45 -3.04
C SER A 60 14.44 3.16 -3.62
N LEU A 61 14.57 4.46 -3.89
CA LEU A 61 13.53 5.23 -4.60
C LEU A 61 13.23 4.64 -5.99
N ARG A 62 14.22 4.05 -6.66
CA ARG A 62 14.04 3.39 -7.95
C ARG A 62 13.11 2.17 -7.81
N GLU A 63 13.38 1.31 -6.86
CA GLU A 63 12.55 0.12 -6.61
C GLU A 63 11.11 0.50 -6.25
N VAL A 64 10.94 1.56 -5.45
CA VAL A 64 9.60 2.09 -5.13
C VAL A 64 8.87 2.62 -6.38
N LYS A 65 9.58 3.27 -7.31
CA LYS A 65 9.00 3.73 -8.60
C LYS A 65 8.58 2.58 -9.51
N ASP A 66 9.41 1.56 -9.60
CA ASP A 66 9.14 0.38 -10.41
C ASP A 66 7.92 -0.38 -9.84
N LEU A 67 7.89 -0.55 -8.52
CA LEU A 67 6.78 -1.19 -7.81
C LEU A 67 5.47 -0.39 -7.94
N GLU A 68 5.51 0.94 -7.87
CA GLU A 68 4.31 1.77 -8.05
C GLU A 68 3.72 1.61 -9.44
N THR A 69 4.57 1.58 -10.46
CA THR A 69 4.14 1.38 -11.85
C THR A 69 3.47 0.01 -12.03
N GLU A 70 4.06 -1.04 -11.44
CA GLU A 70 3.50 -2.40 -11.45
C GLU A 70 2.13 -2.44 -10.77
N VAL A 71 2.03 -1.91 -9.55
CA VAL A 71 0.81 -1.88 -8.75
C VAL A 71 -0.29 -1.06 -9.42
N ASP A 72 0.04 0.10 -10.00
CA ASP A 72 -0.94 0.95 -10.69
C ASP A 72 -1.52 0.27 -11.93
N SER A 73 -0.67 -0.39 -12.69
CA SER A 73 -1.08 -1.19 -13.86
C SER A 73 -1.99 -2.34 -13.45
N TYR A 74 -1.64 -3.03 -12.37
CA TYR A 74 -2.42 -4.14 -11.85
C TYR A 74 -3.82 -3.68 -11.39
N ILE A 75 -3.88 -2.65 -10.55
CA ILE A 75 -5.16 -2.09 -10.06
C ILE A 75 -6.03 -1.64 -11.24
N THR A 76 -5.43 -0.97 -12.22
CA THR A 76 -6.15 -0.47 -13.38
C THR A 76 -6.79 -1.60 -14.18
N ASN A 77 -6.07 -2.69 -14.42
CA ASN A 77 -6.58 -3.84 -15.14
C ASN A 77 -7.63 -4.60 -14.32
N PHE A 78 -7.34 -4.84 -13.05
CA PHE A 78 -8.29 -5.48 -12.13
C PHE A 78 -9.63 -4.73 -12.08
N MET A 79 -9.61 -3.40 -11.95
CA MET A 79 -10.83 -2.59 -11.89
C MET A 79 -11.63 -2.56 -13.18
N LYS A 80 -10.99 -2.77 -14.34
CA LYS A 80 -11.70 -2.88 -15.63
C LYS A 80 -12.50 -4.17 -15.75
N GLU A 81 -12.00 -5.23 -15.15
CA GLU A 81 -12.60 -6.58 -15.23
C GLU A 81 -13.60 -6.84 -14.09
N LEU A 82 -13.47 -6.09 -12.99
CA LEU A 82 -14.28 -6.27 -11.78
C LEU A 82 -15.77 -5.98 -12.03
N THR A 83 -16.61 -6.94 -11.69
CA THR A 83 -18.07 -6.77 -11.68
C THR A 83 -18.63 -6.74 -10.26
N SER A 84 -19.86 -6.24 -10.09
CA SER A 84 -20.52 -6.23 -8.78
C SER A 84 -20.73 -7.64 -8.20
N ARG A 85 -20.82 -8.66 -9.04
CA ARG A 85 -20.93 -10.07 -8.61
C ARG A 85 -19.64 -10.58 -7.97
N ASP A 86 -18.50 -10.16 -8.51
CA ASP A 86 -17.18 -10.60 -8.02
C ASP A 86 -16.90 -10.13 -6.59
N LEU A 87 -17.48 -9.02 -6.17
CA LEU A 87 -17.32 -8.50 -4.81
C LEU A 87 -17.69 -9.49 -3.71
N ASN A 88 -18.58 -10.42 -4.00
CA ASN A 88 -19.01 -11.48 -3.07
C ASN A 88 -18.23 -12.78 -3.22
N ASN A 89 -17.31 -12.87 -4.19
CA ASN A 89 -16.47 -14.06 -4.34
C ASN A 89 -15.67 -14.32 -3.07
N THR A 90 -15.65 -15.57 -2.64
CA THR A 90 -14.94 -15.98 -1.43
C THR A 90 -13.49 -16.28 -1.74
N LEU A 91 -12.60 -15.54 -1.09
CA LEU A 91 -11.17 -15.81 -1.05
C LEU A 91 -10.87 -16.79 0.08
N GLN A 92 -10.02 -17.77 -0.19
CA GLN A 92 -9.58 -18.72 0.81
C GLN A 92 -8.06 -18.79 0.82
N TYR A 93 -7.47 -18.56 1.98
CA TYR A 93 -6.02 -18.55 2.15
C TYR A 93 -5.60 -19.01 3.55
N SER A 94 -4.37 -19.47 3.67
CA SER A 94 -3.79 -19.80 4.97
C SER A 94 -3.09 -18.58 5.57
N PHE A 95 -3.37 -18.29 6.84
CA PHE A 95 -2.72 -17.22 7.59
C PHE A 95 -2.06 -17.77 8.84
N GLY A 96 -0.90 -17.18 9.22
CA GLY A 96 -0.09 -17.64 10.35
C GLY A 96 0.88 -18.75 9.97
N SER A 97 1.67 -19.21 10.94
CA SER A 97 2.69 -20.26 10.76
C SER A 97 2.64 -21.30 11.86
N GLY A 98 3.18 -22.48 11.62
CA GLY A 98 3.24 -23.57 12.59
C GLY A 98 1.86 -23.87 13.22
N LYS A 99 1.78 -23.90 14.55
CA LYS A 99 0.54 -24.21 15.29
C LYS A 99 -0.52 -23.10 15.20
N SER A 100 -0.15 -21.87 14.79
CA SER A 100 -1.07 -20.74 14.61
C SER A 100 -1.63 -20.66 13.19
N LYS A 101 -1.23 -21.55 12.29
CA LYS A 101 -1.74 -21.59 10.91
C LYS A 101 -3.23 -21.90 10.92
N ARG A 102 -4.00 -20.99 10.32
CA ARG A 102 -5.45 -21.13 10.18
C ARG A 102 -5.90 -20.84 8.75
N LEU A 103 -6.94 -21.53 8.34
CA LEU A 103 -7.63 -21.23 7.09
C LEU A 103 -8.56 -20.04 7.30
N VAL A 104 -8.41 -19.01 6.48
CA VAL A 104 -9.23 -17.80 6.51
C VAL A 104 -10.09 -17.77 5.27
N ARG A 105 -11.34 -17.37 5.42
CA ARG A 105 -12.27 -17.10 4.33
C ARG A 105 -12.74 -15.65 4.43
N ARG A 106 -12.62 -14.91 3.34
CA ARG A 106 -13.04 -13.50 3.23
C ARG A 106 -13.70 -13.27 1.88
N ARG A 107 -14.58 -12.30 1.78
CA ARG A 107 -15.10 -11.86 0.49
C ARG A 107 -14.07 -10.95 -0.19
N LEU A 108 -14.12 -10.87 -1.51
CA LEU A 108 -13.27 -9.94 -2.26
C LEU A 108 -13.45 -8.49 -1.80
N VAL A 109 -14.69 -8.07 -1.53
CA VAL A 109 -14.96 -6.71 -1.00
C VAL A 109 -14.26 -6.45 0.32
N ASP A 110 -14.15 -7.45 1.21
CA ASP A 110 -13.46 -7.29 2.50
C ASP A 110 -11.95 -7.13 2.30
N MET A 111 -11.35 -7.80 1.30
CA MET A 111 -9.97 -7.59 0.88
C MET A 111 -9.73 -6.16 0.36
N LEU A 112 -10.61 -5.69 -0.51
CA LEU A 112 -10.51 -4.34 -1.08
C LEU A 112 -10.65 -3.25 -0.01
N TRP A 113 -11.56 -3.44 0.95
CA TRP A 113 -11.67 -2.55 2.11
C TRP A 113 -10.40 -2.54 2.95
N HIS A 114 -9.82 -3.71 3.22
CA HIS A 114 -8.57 -3.80 3.97
C HIS A 114 -7.45 -3.00 3.28
N LEU A 115 -7.32 -3.08 1.95
CA LEU A 115 -6.35 -2.27 1.21
C LEU A 115 -6.58 -0.76 1.36
N VAL A 116 -7.85 -0.32 1.43
CA VAL A 116 -8.19 1.08 1.70
C VAL A 116 -7.79 1.47 3.14
N GLU A 117 -8.07 0.62 4.13
CA GLU A 117 -7.70 0.84 5.53
C GLU A 117 -6.18 0.93 5.71
N GLU A 118 -5.42 0.00 5.13
CA GLU A 118 -3.95 0.00 5.11
C GLU A 118 -3.40 1.33 4.56
N GLU A 119 -3.91 1.76 3.39
CA GLU A 119 -3.47 3.03 2.80
C GLU A 119 -3.82 4.23 3.69
N LEU A 120 -4.99 4.26 4.29
CA LEU A 120 -5.42 5.36 5.16
C LEU A 120 -4.59 5.43 6.44
N GLN A 121 -4.34 4.29 7.08
CA GLN A 121 -3.54 4.20 8.31
C GLN A 121 -2.11 4.66 8.05
N HIS A 122 -1.44 4.06 7.07
CA HIS A 122 -0.05 4.38 6.78
C HIS A 122 0.15 5.75 6.17
N ARG A 123 -0.87 6.33 5.53
CA ARG A 123 -0.84 7.73 5.13
C ARG A 123 -0.81 8.68 6.32
N GLY A 124 -1.48 8.35 7.42
CA GLY A 124 -1.36 9.10 8.68
C GLY A 124 0.07 9.10 9.21
N GLU A 125 0.73 7.95 9.19
CA GLU A 125 2.14 7.80 9.58
C GLU A 125 3.07 8.58 8.62
N LEU A 126 2.86 8.49 7.31
CA LEU A 126 3.59 9.28 6.31
C LEU A 126 3.50 10.78 6.56
N ASN A 127 2.30 11.28 6.91
CA ASN A 127 2.11 12.68 7.25
C ASN A 127 2.95 13.07 8.47
N ALA A 128 2.95 12.24 9.50
CA ALA A 128 3.73 12.48 10.71
C ALA A 128 5.23 12.54 10.40
N LEU A 129 5.75 11.60 9.60
CA LEU A 129 7.17 11.59 9.20
C LEU A 129 7.55 12.80 8.33
N LEU A 130 6.67 13.24 7.43
CA LEU A 130 6.88 14.43 6.61
C LEU A 130 6.92 15.71 7.47
N TRP A 131 5.99 15.86 8.42
CA TRP A 131 5.98 17.00 9.34
C TRP A 131 7.22 17.07 10.26
N GLN A 132 7.77 15.94 10.67
CA GLN A 132 9.05 15.89 11.41
C GLN A 132 10.21 16.52 10.61
N ASP A 133 10.16 16.47 9.29
CA ASP A 133 11.13 17.12 8.40
C ASP A 133 10.73 18.55 7.98
N GLY A 134 9.67 19.11 8.56
CA GLY A 134 9.12 20.42 8.16
C GLY A 134 8.48 20.42 6.78
N ILE A 135 8.13 19.24 6.24
CA ILE A 135 7.54 19.08 4.92
C ILE A 135 6.02 18.97 5.07
N ASN A 136 5.28 19.89 4.48
CA ASN A 136 3.82 19.79 4.44
C ASN A 136 3.38 18.67 3.49
N PRO A 137 2.62 17.67 3.97
CA PRO A 137 2.10 16.59 3.12
C PRO A 137 1.10 17.13 2.08
N PRO A 138 0.91 16.41 0.96
CA PRO A 138 -0.08 16.81 -0.04
C PRO A 138 -1.50 16.71 0.55
N VAL A 139 -2.35 17.68 0.21
CA VAL A 139 -3.76 17.64 0.62
C VAL A 139 -4.47 16.53 -0.16
N THR A 140 -4.99 15.56 0.58
CA THR A 140 -5.64 14.37 0.01
C THR A 140 -6.99 14.06 0.65
N SER A 141 -7.60 15.02 1.39
CA SER A 141 -8.95 14.82 1.89
C SER A 141 -9.93 14.71 0.72
N TRP A 142 -10.86 13.76 0.81
CA TRP A 142 -11.88 13.55 -0.22
C TRP A 142 -12.70 14.82 -0.51
N GLY A 143 -13.05 15.59 0.52
CA GLY A 143 -13.78 16.83 0.38
C GLY A 143 -13.01 17.87 -0.44
N LYS A 144 -11.72 18.08 -0.12
CA LYS A 144 -10.87 19.01 -0.86
C LYS A 144 -10.53 18.53 -2.28
N TRP A 145 -10.49 17.21 -2.49
CA TRP A 145 -10.27 16.67 -3.82
C TRP A 145 -11.48 16.87 -4.75
N LYS A 146 -12.69 16.75 -4.21
CA LYS A 146 -13.93 16.82 -4.99
C LYS A 146 -14.43 18.27 -5.19
N TYR A 147 -14.17 19.17 -4.23
CA TYR A 147 -14.76 20.51 -4.19
C TYR A 147 -13.73 21.65 -4.20
N GLY A 148 -12.44 21.37 -4.23
CA GLY A 148 -11.32 22.32 -4.40
C GLY A 148 -10.78 22.25 -5.79
#